data_3d955270a10f223e4e0757dbabf29abb
#
_entry.id   3d955270a10f223e4e0757dbabf29abb
#
_cell.length_a   1.000
_cell.length_b   1.000
_cell.length_c   1.000
_cell.angle_alpha   90.00
_cell.angle_beta   90.00
_cell.angle_gamma   90.00
#
_symmetry.space_group_name_H-M   'P 1'
#
loop_
_entity.id
_entity.type
_entity.pdbx_description
1 polymer ?
#
loop_
_entity_poly.entity_id
_entity_poly.type
_entity_poly.pdbx_seq_one_letter_code
_entity_poly.pdbx_strand_id
1 'polypeptide(L)'
;MYKRILSLMTLSLSSLLLTSCAAIVVGAVAAVGTYAYMDGWLERDYKTSVDQAYSACLSTCDAMGLTVVEKEKRIDGADIKAKDSSTNVWFDLDQEEDGYVSISVRYGLTGDEEASRRIHENI
;
A
#
# COMPACT_ATOMS: atom_id res chain seq x y z
N MET A 1 -6.18 16.10 49.86
CA MET A 1 -6.77 16.83 48.71
C MET A 1 -5.82 16.90 47.55
N TYR A 2 -4.63 17.35 47.74
CA TYR A 2 -3.62 17.48 46.69
C TYR A 2 -3.24 16.15 45.99
N LYS A 3 -3.05 15.09 46.77
CA LYS A 3 -2.70 13.75 46.23
C LYS A 3 -3.82 13.11 45.42
N ARG A 4 -5.09 13.41 45.71
CA ARG A 4 -6.23 12.88 44.98
C ARG A 4 -6.43 13.58 43.65
N ILE A 5 -6.11 14.86 43.55
CA ILE A 5 -6.17 15.64 42.32
C ILE A 5 -5.04 15.22 41.39
N LEU A 6 -3.83 14.97 41.93
CA LEU A 6 -2.70 14.49 41.16
C LEU A 6 -2.95 13.09 40.58
N SER A 7 -3.60 12.22 41.37
CA SER A 7 -3.95 10.86 40.95
C SER A 7 -5.02 10.84 39.82
N LEU A 8 -5.98 11.76 39.89
CA LEU A 8 -7.00 11.91 38.85
C LEU A 8 -6.41 12.51 37.56
N MET A 9 -5.43 13.38 37.67
CA MET A 9 -4.77 14.01 36.55
C MET A 9 -3.86 13.04 35.80
N THR A 10 -3.19 12.13 36.52
CA THR A 10 -2.36 11.07 35.91
C THR A 10 -3.20 10.00 35.20
N LEU A 11 -4.37 9.70 35.74
CA LEU A 11 -5.29 8.72 35.12
C LEU A 11 -5.92 9.26 33.82
N SER A 12 -6.19 10.58 33.78
CA SER A 12 -6.73 11.25 32.59
C SER A 12 -5.69 11.33 31.46
N LEU A 13 -4.41 11.49 31.79
CA LEU A 13 -3.34 11.57 30.79
C LEU A 13 -3.03 10.21 30.16
N SER A 14 -3.24 9.12 30.90
CA SER A 14 -3.05 7.76 30.38
C SER A 14 -4.10 7.35 29.35
N SER A 15 -5.28 7.96 29.38
CA SER A 15 -6.36 7.66 28.43
C SER A 15 -6.12 8.27 27.04
N LEU A 16 -5.32 9.33 26.93
CA LEU A 16 -5.04 9.98 25.65
C LEU A 16 -4.00 9.24 24.80
N LEU A 17 -3.23 8.34 25.42
CA LEU A 17 -2.18 7.58 24.69
C LEU A 17 -2.72 6.33 23.99
N LEU A 18 -3.96 5.93 24.28
CA LEU A 18 -4.58 4.73 23.68
C LEU A 18 -5.35 5.01 22.38
N THR A 19 -5.53 6.27 22.00
CA THR A 19 -6.28 6.64 20.79
C THR A 19 -5.40 6.80 19.55
N SER A 20 -4.07 6.70 19.66
CA SER A 20 -3.19 6.85 18.51
C SER A 20 -3.04 5.57 17.65
N CYS A 21 -3.58 4.44 18.11
CA CYS A 21 -3.52 3.17 17.36
C CYS A 21 -4.75 2.88 16.49
N ALA A 22 -5.73 3.77 16.45
CA ALA A 22 -6.99 3.54 15.74
C ALA A 22 -7.03 4.11 14.33
N ALA A 23 -5.92 4.62 13.80
CA ALA A 23 -5.81 4.94 12.39
C ALA A 23 -5.47 3.69 11.57
N ILE A 24 -6.25 2.62 11.72
CA ILE A 24 -6.26 1.56 10.72
C ILE A 24 -6.97 2.17 9.52
N VAL A 25 -6.20 2.57 8.52
CA VAL A 25 -6.74 2.99 7.24
C VAL A 25 -7.49 1.78 6.68
N VAL A 26 -8.81 1.84 6.72
CA VAL A 26 -9.66 0.81 6.11
C VAL A 26 -9.33 0.78 4.62
N GLY A 27 -8.75 -0.33 4.14
CA GLY A 27 -8.36 -0.51 2.74
C GLY A 27 -6.85 -0.53 2.49
N ALA A 28 -6.01 -0.24 3.47
CA ALA A 28 -4.57 -0.43 3.32
C ALA A 28 -4.21 -1.91 3.44
N VAL A 29 -3.36 -2.39 2.54
CA VAL A 29 -2.81 -3.74 2.60
C VAL A 29 -1.49 -3.73 3.35
N ALA A 30 -1.26 -4.72 4.21
CA ALA A 30 -0.06 -4.78 5.04
C ALA A 30 1.12 -5.28 4.22
N ALA A 31 2.11 -4.43 4.00
CA ALA A 31 3.36 -4.81 3.37
C ALA A 31 4.18 -5.73 4.30
N VAL A 32 4.77 -6.76 3.73
CA VAL A 32 5.67 -7.68 4.42
C VAL A 32 6.97 -7.84 3.60
N GLY A 33 8.08 -8.03 4.30
CA GLY A 33 9.37 -8.21 3.66
C GLY A 33 9.96 -6.93 3.09
N THR A 34 11.02 -7.10 2.31
CA THR A 34 11.80 -6.03 1.69
C THR A 34 11.44 -5.87 0.22
N TYR A 35 11.85 -4.75 -0.35
CA TYR A 35 11.74 -4.53 -1.79
C TYR A 35 12.76 -5.38 -2.55
N ALA A 36 12.34 -5.90 -3.71
CA ALA A 36 13.22 -6.50 -4.70
C ALA A 36 13.09 -5.72 -6.02
N TYR A 37 14.21 -5.17 -6.50
CA TYR A 37 14.25 -4.45 -7.76
C TYR A 37 14.98 -5.28 -8.81
N MET A 38 14.31 -5.62 -9.90
CA MET A 38 14.85 -6.44 -10.98
C MET A 38 14.24 -6.06 -12.32
N ASP A 39 15.08 -5.79 -13.30
CA ASP A 39 14.67 -5.49 -14.69
C ASP A 39 13.64 -4.35 -14.80
N GLY A 40 13.75 -3.34 -13.95
CA GLY A 40 12.85 -2.18 -13.93
C GLY A 40 11.59 -2.36 -13.10
N TRP A 41 11.38 -3.53 -12.51
CA TRP A 41 10.25 -3.83 -11.65
C TRP A 41 10.66 -3.77 -10.18
N LEU A 42 9.90 -3.05 -9.38
CA LEU A 42 10.04 -3.05 -7.92
C LEU A 42 8.93 -3.89 -7.31
N GLU A 43 9.31 -5.00 -6.71
CA GLU A 43 8.41 -5.97 -6.12
C GLU A 43 8.40 -5.90 -4.60
N ARG A 44 7.25 -6.09 -4.01
CA ARG A 44 7.07 -6.26 -2.58
C ARG A 44 5.87 -7.17 -2.31
N ASP A 45 5.98 -8.01 -1.27
CA ASP A 45 4.89 -8.86 -0.83
C ASP A 45 3.97 -8.14 0.14
N TYR A 46 2.68 -8.46 0.06
CA TYR A 46 1.65 -7.92 0.93
C TYR A 46 0.79 -9.04 1.49
N LYS A 47 0.48 -8.95 2.77
CA LYS A 47 -0.46 -9.88 3.40
C LYS A 47 -1.88 -9.44 3.09
N THR A 48 -2.46 -10.02 2.05
CA THR A 48 -3.75 -9.61 1.50
C THR A 48 -4.28 -10.67 0.52
N SER A 49 -5.48 -10.47 0.02
CA SER A 49 -6.06 -11.20 -1.12
C SER A 49 -5.84 -10.43 -2.42
N VAL A 50 -5.99 -11.11 -3.56
CA VAL A 50 -5.94 -10.49 -4.89
C VAL A 50 -6.97 -9.37 -5.02
N ASP A 51 -8.20 -9.60 -4.54
CA ASP A 51 -9.28 -8.60 -4.60
C ASP A 51 -8.93 -7.33 -3.83
N GLN A 52 -8.41 -7.48 -2.62
CA GLN A 52 -8.00 -6.35 -1.78
C GLN A 52 -6.78 -5.61 -2.37
N ALA A 53 -5.79 -6.37 -2.84
CA ALA A 53 -4.60 -5.80 -3.47
C ALA A 53 -4.96 -5.04 -4.75
N TYR A 54 -5.83 -5.58 -5.57
CA TYR A 54 -6.33 -4.93 -6.78
C TYR A 54 -7.04 -3.61 -6.46
N SER A 55 -7.95 -3.63 -5.51
CA SER A 55 -8.65 -2.42 -5.05
C SER A 55 -7.69 -1.38 -4.47
N ALA A 56 -6.70 -1.82 -3.71
CA ALA A 56 -5.69 -0.93 -3.14
C ALA A 56 -4.84 -0.25 -4.22
N CYS A 57 -4.43 -0.99 -5.25
CA CYS A 57 -3.67 -0.44 -6.38
C CYS A 57 -4.50 0.57 -7.18
N LEU A 58 -5.77 0.30 -7.42
CA LEU A 58 -6.67 1.26 -8.09
C LEU A 58 -6.87 2.53 -7.25
N SER A 59 -7.05 2.38 -5.95
CA SER A 59 -7.15 3.52 -5.02
C SER A 59 -5.86 4.35 -4.98
N THR A 60 -4.70 3.69 -5.05
CA THR A 60 -3.40 4.33 -5.12
C THR A 60 -3.26 5.15 -6.41
N CYS A 61 -3.67 4.59 -7.55
CA CYS A 61 -3.69 5.32 -8.82
C CYS A 61 -4.53 6.59 -8.71
N ASP A 62 -5.73 6.48 -8.13
CA ASP A 62 -6.62 7.61 -7.93
C ASP A 62 -6.01 8.67 -7.01
N ALA A 63 -5.47 8.26 -5.86
CA ALA A 63 -4.86 9.15 -4.88
C ALA A 63 -3.62 9.88 -5.42
N MET A 64 -2.84 9.25 -6.30
CA MET A 64 -1.63 9.81 -6.89
C MET A 64 -1.87 10.53 -8.22
N GLY A 65 -3.11 10.61 -8.69
CA GLY A 65 -3.45 11.24 -9.96
C GLY A 65 -3.00 10.46 -11.19
N LEU A 66 -2.81 9.15 -11.07
CA LEU A 66 -2.52 8.27 -12.19
C LEU A 66 -3.80 7.91 -12.91
N THR A 67 -3.81 7.98 -14.22
CA THR A 67 -4.96 7.61 -15.04
C THR A 67 -4.87 6.15 -15.43
N VAL A 68 -5.79 5.32 -14.94
CA VAL A 68 -5.86 3.90 -15.32
C VAL A 68 -6.36 3.80 -16.76
N VAL A 69 -5.58 3.18 -17.63
CA VAL A 69 -5.89 3.01 -19.06
C VAL A 69 -6.26 1.58 -19.42
N GLU A 70 -5.72 0.59 -18.72
CA GLU A 70 -6.06 -0.82 -18.86
C GLU A 70 -6.04 -1.50 -17.50
N LYS A 71 -6.93 -2.45 -17.28
CA LYS A 71 -6.98 -3.26 -16.08
C LYS A 71 -7.61 -4.61 -16.36
N GLU A 72 -7.03 -5.65 -15.78
CA GLU A 72 -7.53 -7.00 -15.87
C GLU A 72 -7.33 -7.69 -14.52
N LYS A 73 -8.38 -8.32 -14.02
CA LYS A 73 -8.32 -9.10 -12.79
C LYS A 73 -8.57 -10.58 -13.11
N ARG A 74 -7.71 -11.44 -12.57
CA ARG A 74 -7.80 -12.89 -12.64
C ARG A 74 -8.00 -13.45 -11.22
N ILE A 75 -8.26 -14.75 -11.11
CA ILE A 75 -8.40 -15.40 -9.80
C ILE A 75 -7.09 -15.34 -9.00
N ASP A 76 -5.95 -15.48 -9.68
CA ASP A 76 -4.62 -15.60 -9.10
C ASP A 76 -3.74 -14.35 -9.27
N GLY A 77 -4.29 -13.28 -9.81
CA GLY A 77 -3.51 -12.08 -10.04
C GLY A 77 -4.30 -10.96 -10.70
N ALA A 78 -3.61 -9.91 -11.07
CA ALA A 78 -4.18 -8.79 -11.81
C ALA A 78 -3.08 -7.99 -12.52
N ASP A 79 -3.46 -7.29 -13.57
CA ASP A 79 -2.61 -6.35 -14.28
C ASP A 79 -3.30 -4.99 -14.35
N ILE A 80 -2.56 -3.93 -14.10
CA ILE A 80 -3.04 -2.56 -14.22
C ILE A 80 -2.01 -1.78 -15.02
N LYS A 81 -2.46 -1.04 -16.01
CA LYS A 81 -1.66 -0.05 -16.73
C LYS A 81 -2.26 1.33 -16.48
N ALA A 82 -1.44 2.22 -16.00
CA ALA A 82 -1.81 3.60 -15.74
C ALA A 82 -0.84 4.57 -16.43
N LYS A 83 -1.20 5.83 -16.45
CA LYS A 83 -0.34 6.90 -16.94
C LYS A 83 -0.18 7.99 -15.90
N ASP A 84 1.06 8.43 -15.73
CA ASP A 84 1.44 9.66 -15.05
C ASP A 84 1.87 10.66 -16.12
N SER A 85 0.93 11.54 -16.53
CA SER A 85 1.09 12.39 -17.71
C SER A 85 1.35 11.53 -18.97
N SER A 86 2.56 11.55 -19.51
CA SER A 86 2.98 10.74 -20.66
C SER A 86 3.73 9.46 -20.29
N THR A 87 4.03 9.26 -19.00
CA THR A 87 4.79 8.11 -18.52
C THR A 87 3.86 6.96 -18.19
N ASN A 88 4.14 5.77 -18.74
CA ASN A 88 3.38 4.57 -18.42
C ASN A 88 3.83 3.99 -17.07
N VAL A 89 2.86 3.48 -16.32
CA VAL A 89 3.08 2.79 -15.06
C VAL A 89 2.36 1.44 -15.12
N TRP A 90 3.07 0.37 -14.81
CA TRP A 90 2.50 -0.97 -14.80
C TRP A 90 2.51 -1.54 -13.39
N PHE A 91 1.41 -2.22 -13.06
CA PHE A 91 1.27 -3.01 -11.84
C PHE A 91 1.03 -4.45 -12.24
N ASP A 92 1.78 -5.36 -11.66
CA ASP A 92 1.61 -6.79 -11.82
C ASP A 92 1.39 -7.40 -10.45
N LEU A 93 0.23 -8.03 -10.26
CA LEU A 93 -0.17 -8.64 -9.01
C LEU A 93 -0.25 -10.15 -9.19
N ASP A 94 0.48 -10.89 -8.37
CA ASP A 94 0.48 -12.34 -8.37
C ASP A 94 0.25 -12.88 -6.97
N GLN A 95 -0.69 -13.84 -6.85
CA GLN A 95 -0.86 -14.59 -5.61
C GLN A 95 0.30 -15.57 -5.47
N GLU A 96 1.10 -15.42 -4.41
CA GLU A 96 2.24 -16.30 -4.13
C GLU A 96 1.77 -17.51 -3.32
N GLU A 97 1.53 -17.31 -2.03
CA GLU A 97 1.02 -18.31 -1.11
C GLU A 97 -0.31 -17.86 -0.54
N ASP A 98 -0.99 -18.73 0.21
CA ASP A 98 -2.25 -18.40 0.86
C ASP A 98 -2.11 -17.17 1.75
N GLY A 99 -2.87 -16.12 1.40
CA GLY A 99 -2.90 -14.87 2.14
C GLY A 99 -1.79 -13.88 1.78
N TYR A 100 -0.98 -14.16 0.75
CA TYR A 100 0.07 -13.23 0.28
C TYR A 100 -0.05 -12.95 -1.21
N VAL A 101 0.11 -11.69 -1.57
CA VAL A 101 0.13 -11.21 -2.95
C VAL A 101 1.42 -10.43 -3.19
N SER A 102 2.13 -10.75 -4.24
CA SER A 102 3.28 -10.00 -4.73
C SER A 102 2.78 -8.90 -5.65
N ILE A 103 3.17 -7.66 -5.38
CA ILE A 103 2.88 -6.51 -6.23
C ILE A 103 4.18 -5.98 -6.81
N SER A 104 4.29 -5.99 -8.13
CA SER A 104 5.41 -5.43 -8.87
C SER A 104 4.97 -4.17 -9.57
N VAL A 105 5.74 -3.09 -9.44
CA VAL A 105 5.49 -1.80 -10.06
C VAL A 105 6.63 -1.44 -10.98
N ARG A 106 6.31 -1.01 -12.18
CA ARG A 106 7.27 -0.47 -13.14
C ARG A 106 6.84 0.92 -13.57
N TYR A 107 7.68 1.88 -13.33
CA TYR A 107 7.45 3.27 -13.71
C TYR A 107 8.34 3.63 -14.91
N GLY A 108 7.70 3.86 -16.07
CA GLY A 108 8.41 4.12 -17.32
C GLY A 108 8.96 2.86 -18.00
N LEU A 109 9.40 2.98 -19.23
CA LEU A 109 9.87 1.85 -20.06
C LEU A 109 11.12 1.16 -19.48
N THR A 110 12.03 1.94 -18.92
CA THR A 110 13.29 1.44 -18.35
C THR A 110 13.18 1.13 -16.86
N GLY A 111 12.07 1.53 -16.23
CA GLY A 111 11.85 1.45 -14.79
C GLY A 111 12.53 2.60 -14.04
N ASP A 112 11.90 3.00 -12.94
CA ASP A 112 12.42 3.99 -11.99
C ASP A 112 12.15 3.46 -10.59
N GLU A 113 13.21 3.04 -9.92
CA GLU A 113 13.11 2.41 -8.59
C GLU A 113 12.50 3.36 -7.56
N GLU A 114 12.92 4.61 -7.54
CA GLU A 114 12.44 5.59 -6.57
C GLU A 114 10.97 5.95 -6.79
N ALA A 115 10.56 6.18 -8.04
CA ALA A 115 9.17 6.42 -8.40
C ALA A 115 8.29 5.22 -8.07
N SER A 116 8.75 4.01 -8.36
CA SER A 116 8.06 2.75 -8.02
C SER A 116 7.93 2.56 -6.51
N ARG A 117 8.96 2.94 -5.75
CA ARG A 117 8.93 2.89 -4.28
C ARG A 117 7.89 3.85 -3.71
N ARG A 118 7.78 5.06 -4.22
CA ARG A 118 6.75 6.01 -3.81
C ARG A 118 5.35 5.48 -4.06
N ILE A 119 5.15 4.76 -5.15
CA ILE A 119 3.86 4.10 -5.43
C ILE A 119 3.58 3.03 -4.39
N HIS A 120 4.54 2.16 -4.08
CA HIS A 120 4.39 1.14 -3.05
C HIS A 120 4.06 1.74 -1.67
N GLU A 121 4.65 2.86 -1.32
CA GLU A 121 4.39 3.55 -0.06
C GLU A 121 2.95 4.06 0.05
N ASN A 122 2.24 4.20 -1.07
CA ASN A 122 0.84 4.62 -1.12
C ASN A 122 -0.14 3.44 -1.26
N ILE A 123 0.34 2.24 -1.42
CA ILE A 123 -0.49 1.05 -1.45
C ILE A 123 -0.85 0.64 0.00
#